data_74ab0820889b83a40b60cfb147efdef7
#
_entry.id   74ab0820889b83a40b60cfb147efdef7
#
_cell.length_a   1.000
_cell.length_b   1.000
_cell.length_c   1.000
_cell.angle_alpha   90.00
_cell.angle_beta   90.00
_cell.angle_gamma   90.00
#
_symmetry.space_group_name_H-M   'P 1'
#
loop_
_entity.id
_entity.type
_entity.pdbx_description
1 polymer ?
#
loop_
_entity_poly.entity_id
_entity_poly.type
_entity_poly.pdbx_seq_one_letter_code
_entity_poly.pdbx_strand_id
1 'polypeptide(L)'
;MIVQGERFAPSETAVTVLFMLGASEFVSDVDAVAAKTFLQGGGTLIIATDQGLAESAVLRPYGVSLGEGAGAGHYDASSVIAATASAAQISIDRGRILTLSDRWSPVMRSQGRTLAAMTREGTGTLIVVGSLAPFVNQYLGVADNGRFALSLAAAGFGPGRSIGFDEYHHGAHPSAELMAVLERTWFGRAMLLAGAAVFLFLWWSGRRFGPALPADPRPPRSSLEYIRGFAGLLRRSGKDEIARERLRRDLRLGLATRYGLDPATPLDRILATAEADDPGLAAEARATDSALAGRLRQSELLRTVARVEGIVAKKERR
;
A
#
# COMPACT_ATOMS: atom_id res chain seq x y z
N MET A 1 -20.96 21.50 -27.05
CA MET A 1 -20.31 20.22 -27.30
C MET A 1 -19.18 20.05 -26.31
N ILE A 2 -18.94 18.85 -25.82
CA ILE A 2 -17.85 18.59 -24.86
C ILE A 2 -16.69 17.95 -25.65
N VAL A 3 -15.49 18.50 -25.49
CA VAL A 3 -14.26 17.93 -26.06
C VAL A 3 -13.65 16.99 -25.03
N GLN A 4 -13.82 15.71 -25.30
CA GLN A 4 -13.31 14.61 -24.47
C GLN A 4 -12.89 13.47 -25.40
N GLY A 5 -11.96 12.64 -24.99
CA GLY A 5 -11.48 11.52 -25.80
C GLY A 5 -10.18 10.93 -25.28
N GLU A 6 -9.57 10.04 -26.02
CA GLU A 6 -8.27 9.47 -25.68
C GLU A 6 -7.10 10.46 -25.81
N ARG A 7 -7.29 11.51 -26.62
CA ARG A 7 -6.30 12.57 -26.83
C ARG A 7 -7.01 13.91 -27.02
N PHE A 8 -6.31 14.99 -26.67
CA PHE A 8 -6.76 16.33 -26.98
C PHE A 8 -6.56 16.64 -28.47
N ALA A 9 -7.64 16.64 -29.23
CA ALA A 9 -7.60 16.86 -30.68
C ALA A 9 -8.79 17.71 -31.15
N PRO A 10 -8.87 18.99 -30.75
CA PRO A 10 -10.02 19.83 -31.08
C PRO A 10 -10.25 20.04 -32.58
N SER A 11 -9.20 20.00 -33.40
CA SER A 11 -9.29 20.10 -34.87
C SER A 11 -9.97 18.90 -35.54
N GLU A 12 -10.10 17.77 -34.85
CA GLU A 12 -10.80 16.58 -35.35
C GLU A 12 -12.29 16.59 -35.00
N THR A 13 -12.73 17.61 -34.27
CA THR A 13 -14.14 17.79 -33.88
C THR A 13 -14.81 18.83 -34.74
N ALA A 14 -16.15 18.90 -34.64
CA ALA A 14 -16.93 19.97 -35.30
C ALA A 14 -16.87 21.29 -34.52
N VAL A 15 -16.05 21.38 -33.45
CA VAL A 15 -15.93 22.60 -32.63
C VAL A 15 -15.16 23.67 -33.38
N THR A 16 -15.70 24.89 -33.34
CA THR A 16 -15.05 26.06 -33.92
C THR A 16 -14.68 27.13 -32.88
N VAL A 17 -15.35 27.11 -31.72
CA VAL A 17 -15.02 27.92 -30.57
C VAL A 17 -14.82 26.98 -29.40
N LEU A 18 -13.61 26.92 -28.85
CA LEU A 18 -13.25 26.07 -27.73
C LEU A 18 -12.98 26.90 -26.50
N PHE A 19 -13.65 26.58 -25.40
CA PHE A 19 -13.37 27.11 -24.08
C PHE A 19 -12.52 26.13 -23.29
N MET A 20 -11.39 26.58 -22.77
CA MET A 20 -10.53 25.93 -21.81
C MET A 20 -10.58 26.77 -20.53
N LEU A 21 -11.33 26.29 -19.53
CA LEU A 21 -11.70 27.07 -18.35
C LEU A 21 -11.07 26.48 -17.08
N GLY A 22 -9.87 26.95 -16.70
CA GLY A 22 -9.20 26.52 -15.47
C GLY A 22 -8.85 25.06 -15.47
N ALA A 23 -8.05 24.62 -16.43
CA ALA A 23 -7.61 23.26 -16.55
C ALA A 23 -7.07 22.70 -15.20
N SER A 24 -7.56 21.57 -14.78
CA SER A 24 -7.12 20.90 -13.55
C SER A 24 -5.90 20.00 -13.79
N GLU A 25 -5.68 19.57 -15.02
CA GLU A 25 -4.51 18.82 -15.47
C GLU A 25 -3.60 19.71 -16.33
N PHE A 26 -2.30 19.40 -16.29
CA PHE A 26 -1.32 20.16 -17.10
C PHE A 26 -1.53 19.87 -18.59
N VAL A 27 -1.66 20.93 -19.37
CA VAL A 27 -1.62 20.86 -20.83
C VAL A 27 -0.21 20.47 -21.26
N SER A 28 -0.09 19.35 -21.96
CA SER A 28 1.20 18.86 -22.45
C SER A 28 1.69 19.65 -23.67
N ASP A 29 2.97 19.52 -24.02
CA ASP A 29 3.50 20.11 -25.26
C ASP A 29 2.80 19.55 -26.52
N VAL A 30 2.32 18.30 -26.48
CA VAL A 30 1.55 17.69 -27.57
C VAL A 30 0.17 18.36 -27.69
N ASP A 31 -0.50 18.62 -26.56
CA ASP A 31 -1.78 19.29 -26.54
C ASP A 31 -1.65 20.76 -26.97
N ALA A 32 -0.54 21.41 -26.63
CA ALA A 32 -0.23 22.75 -27.10
C ALA A 32 -0.05 22.82 -28.63
N VAL A 33 0.56 21.78 -29.24
CA VAL A 33 0.64 21.65 -30.70
C VAL A 33 -0.75 21.43 -31.31
N ALA A 34 -1.60 20.61 -30.69
CA ALA A 34 -2.96 20.39 -31.14
C ALA A 34 -3.82 21.67 -31.04
N ALA A 35 -3.67 22.44 -29.95
CA ALA A 35 -4.29 23.76 -29.81
C ALA A 35 -3.83 24.75 -30.90
N LYS A 36 -2.54 24.77 -31.20
CA LYS A 36 -2.00 25.58 -32.30
C LYS A 36 -2.54 25.19 -33.67
N THR A 37 -2.63 23.91 -33.94
CA THR A 37 -3.22 23.37 -35.18
C THR A 37 -4.68 23.79 -35.31
N PHE A 38 -5.45 23.73 -34.22
CA PHE A 38 -6.82 24.20 -34.18
C PHE A 38 -6.95 25.69 -34.51
N LEU A 39 -6.08 26.54 -33.95
CA LEU A 39 -6.05 27.96 -34.25
C LEU A 39 -5.68 28.23 -35.69
N GLN A 40 -4.65 27.55 -36.23
CA GLN A 40 -4.21 27.72 -37.61
C GLN A 40 -5.31 27.32 -38.61
N GLY A 41 -6.17 26.35 -38.24
CA GLY A 41 -7.35 25.95 -39.00
C GLY A 41 -8.53 26.91 -38.90
N GLY A 42 -8.40 28.07 -38.23
CA GLY A 42 -9.44 29.07 -38.08
C GLY A 42 -10.33 28.94 -36.84
N GLY A 43 -9.96 28.06 -35.90
CA GLY A 43 -10.61 27.91 -34.61
C GLY A 43 -10.43 29.13 -33.70
N THR A 44 -11.37 29.34 -32.82
CA THR A 44 -11.24 30.31 -31.71
C THR A 44 -11.03 29.57 -30.40
N LEU A 45 -9.89 29.78 -29.75
CA LEU A 45 -9.57 29.21 -28.44
C LEU A 45 -9.65 30.30 -27.37
N ILE A 46 -10.47 30.08 -26.35
CA ILE A 46 -10.67 30.97 -25.22
C ILE A 46 -10.12 30.25 -23.98
N ILE A 47 -9.04 30.78 -23.42
CA ILE A 47 -8.42 30.27 -22.20
C ILE A 47 -8.75 31.21 -21.06
N ALA A 48 -9.45 30.74 -20.05
CA ALA A 48 -9.65 31.50 -18.82
C ALA A 48 -8.97 30.76 -17.65
N THR A 49 -8.12 31.49 -16.93
CA THR A 49 -7.36 30.91 -15.81
C THR A 49 -6.99 31.98 -14.79
N ASP A 50 -7.00 31.63 -13.53
CA ASP A 50 -6.53 32.49 -12.41
C ASP A 50 -5.21 31.97 -11.79
N GLN A 51 -4.74 30.80 -12.23
CA GLN A 51 -3.50 30.18 -11.75
C GLN A 51 -2.40 30.10 -12.81
N GLY A 52 -2.75 29.78 -14.05
CA GLY A 52 -1.89 29.82 -15.23
C GLY A 52 -0.78 28.78 -15.32
N LEU A 53 -0.71 27.87 -14.38
CA LEU A 53 0.31 26.81 -14.38
C LEU A 53 -0.04 25.68 -15.34
N ALA A 54 -1.30 25.25 -15.34
CA ALA A 54 -1.77 24.15 -16.16
C ALA A 54 -1.69 24.47 -17.66
N GLU A 55 -2.02 25.70 -18.04
CA GLU A 55 -2.10 26.17 -19.43
C GLU A 55 -0.77 26.75 -19.96
N SER A 56 0.28 26.72 -19.16
CA SER A 56 1.56 27.36 -19.49
C SER A 56 2.17 26.89 -20.82
N ALA A 57 2.02 25.61 -21.20
CA ALA A 57 2.53 25.09 -22.45
C ALA A 57 1.87 25.74 -23.68
N VAL A 58 0.58 26.09 -23.60
CA VAL A 58 -0.13 26.80 -24.67
C VAL A 58 0.20 28.28 -24.66
N LEU A 59 0.35 28.91 -23.49
CA LEU A 59 0.50 30.38 -23.36
C LEU A 59 1.94 30.87 -23.67
N ARG A 60 2.94 30.11 -23.26
CA ARG A 60 4.36 30.47 -23.39
C ARG A 60 4.81 30.77 -24.84
N PRO A 61 4.42 29.99 -25.86
CA PRO A 61 4.79 30.28 -27.24
C PRO A 61 4.25 31.59 -27.78
N TYR A 62 3.22 32.15 -27.15
CA TYR A 62 2.59 33.43 -27.53
C TYR A 62 3.10 34.61 -26.73
N GLY A 63 4.07 34.42 -25.84
CA GLY A 63 4.66 35.48 -25.03
C GLY A 63 3.67 36.07 -24.02
N VAL A 64 2.78 35.21 -23.49
CA VAL A 64 1.84 35.58 -22.44
C VAL A 64 2.29 34.95 -21.12
N SER A 65 2.28 35.71 -20.07
CA SER A 65 2.45 35.22 -18.71
C SER A 65 1.42 35.86 -17.76
N LEU A 66 1.07 35.12 -16.71
CA LEU A 66 0.21 35.63 -15.65
C LEU A 66 1.09 36.28 -14.59
N GLY A 67 0.91 37.59 -14.45
CA GLY A 67 1.65 38.43 -13.52
C GLY A 67 1.01 38.53 -12.15
N GLU A 68 0.94 39.73 -11.61
CA GLU A 68 0.39 40.01 -10.29
C GLU A 68 -1.08 39.61 -10.17
N GLY A 69 -1.51 39.32 -8.94
CA GLY A 69 -2.92 39.05 -8.63
C GLY A 69 -3.80 40.31 -8.94
N ALA A 70 -4.93 40.06 -9.59
CA ALA A 70 -6.02 41.02 -9.68
C ALA A 70 -6.98 40.72 -8.51
N GLY A 71 -7.19 41.72 -7.67
CA GLY A 71 -8.11 41.60 -6.53
C GLY A 71 -9.57 41.56 -6.96
N ALA A 72 -10.45 41.20 -6.01
CA ALA A 72 -11.88 41.26 -6.22
C ALA A 72 -12.33 42.68 -6.54
N GLY A 73 -13.23 42.83 -7.51
CA GLY A 73 -13.75 44.14 -7.90
C GLY A 73 -14.36 44.17 -9.30
N HIS A 74 -14.71 45.37 -9.72
CA HIS A 74 -15.25 45.63 -11.04
C HIS A 74 -14.15 46.16 -11.96
N TYR A 75 -14.11 45.62 -13.15
CA TYR A 75 -13.13 45.98 -14.18
C TYR A 75 -13.83 46.43 -15.45
N ASP A 76 -13.43 47.54 -16.00
CA ASP A 76 -14.02 48.09 -17.21
C ASP A 76 -13.63 47.24 -18.43
N ALA A 77 -14.61 46.84 -19.19
CA ALA A 77 -14.39 46.16 -20.46
C ALA A 77 -14.11 47.22 -21.54
N SER A 78 -12.86 47.39 -21.94
CA SER A 78 -12.57 48.21 -23.13
C SER A 78 -12.75 47.30 -24.35
N SER A 79 -13.75 47.61 -25.18
CA SER A 79 -14.00 46.84 -26.39
C SER A 79 -13.03 47.18 -27.50
N VAL A 80 -12.03 46.33 -27.69
CA VAL A 80 -11.22 46.31 -28.91
C VAL A 80 -11.90 45.42 -29.98
N ILE A 81 -12.83 44.60 -29.56
CA ILE A 81 -13.62 43.71 -30.42
C ILE A 81 -15.07 44.21 -30.41
N ALA A 82 -15.64 44.47 -31.58
CA ALA A 82 -17.04 44.89 -31.71
C ALA A 82 -18.01 43.92 -30.99
N ALA A 83 -17.70 42.63 -30.92
CA ALA A 83 -18.45 41.63 -30.22
C ALA A 83 -18.54 41.84 -28.69
N THR A 84 -17.52 42.45 -28.05
CA THR A 84 -17.53 42.69 -26.59
C THR A 84 -18.09 44.08 -26.23
N ALA A 85 -18.51 44.85 -27.20
CA ALA A 85 -19.04 46.22 -27.00
C ALA A 85 -20.31 46.27 -26.10
N SER A 86 -21.00 45.13 -25.93
CA SER A 86 -22.19 45.01 -25.06
C SER A 86 -21.85 44.78 -23.57
N ALA A 87 -20.62 44.51 -23.22
CA ALA A 87 -20.16 44.32 -21.85
C ALA A 87 -19.28 45.53 -21.45
N ALA A 88 -19.79 46.39 -20.59
CA ALA A 88 -19.06 47.57 -20.11
C ALA A 88 -18.26 47.29 -18.85
N GLN A 89 -18.71 46.40 -17.99
CA GLN A 89 -18.08 46.14 -16.72
C GLN A 89 -18.16 44.63 -16.34
N ILE A 90 -17.06 44.09 -15.91
CA ILE A 90 -17.03 42.71 -15.39
C ILE A 90 -16.64 42.72 -13.93
N SER A 91 -17.21 41.76 -13.20
CA SER A 91 -16.91 41.52 -11.79
C SER A 91 -16.09 40.25 -11.63
N ILE A 92 -14.99 40.36 -10.90
CA ILE A 92 -14.16 39.19 -10.54
C ILE A 92 -14.01 39.09 -9.03
N ASP A 93 -13.84 37.89 -8.52
CA ASP A 93 -13.45 37.63 -7.13
C ASP A 93 -11.93 37.56 -6.99
N ARG A 94 -11.28 37.00 -7.99
CA ARG A 94 -9.82 36.88 -8.12
C ARG A 94 -9.43 36.78 -9.59
N GLY A 95 -8.16 37.07 -9.85
CA GLY A 95 -7.61 36.94 -11.20
C GLY A 95 -6.13 37.23 -11.23
N ARG A 96 -5.57 37.25 -12.43
CA ARG A 96 -4.20 37.60 -12.73
C ARG A 96 -4.12 38.63 -13.82
N ILE A 97 -3.28 39.58 -13.64
CA ILE A 97 -2.95 40.53 -14.69
C ILE A 97 -2.08 39.86 -15.73
N LEU A 98 -2.39 40.08 -16.99
CA LEU A 98 -1.64 39.54 -18.10
C LEU A 98 -0.43 40.43 -18.42
N THR A 99 0.74 39.81 -18.50
CA THR A 99 1.94 40.39 -19.11
C THR A 99 2.00 39.88 -20.55
N LEU A 100 2.02 40.81 -21.51
CA LEU A 100 1.78 40.53 -22.92
C LEU A 100 2.97 41.04 -23.77
N SER A 101 3.27 40.34 -24.85
CA SER A 101 4.10 40.90 -25.95
C SER A 101 3.25 41.77 -26.88
N ASP A 102 3.89 42.52 -27.79
CA ASP A 102 3.26 43.51 -28.66
C ASP A 102 2.23 42.94 -29.65
N ARG A 103 2.21 41.66 -29.87
CA ARG A 103 1.25 40.95 -30.76
C ARG A 103 -0.19 40.90 -30.20
N TRP A 104 -0.41 41.28 -28.95
CA TRP A 104 -1.67 41.16 -28.27
C TRP A 104 -2.48 42.44 -28.27
N SER A 105 -3.76 42.31 -28.54
CA SER A 105 -4.72 43.40 -28.38
C SER A 105 -5.51 43.24 -27.07
N PRO A 106 -5.51 44.18 -26.17
CA PRO A 106 -6.30 44.10 -24.94
C PRO A 106 -7.80 44.02 -25.24
N VAL A 107 -8.47 43.08 -24.60
CA VAL A 107 -9.95 42.91 -24.66
C VAL A 107 -10.60 43.54 -23.44
N MET A 108 -9.92 43.45 -22.28
CA MET A 108 -10.38 44.03 -21.03
C MET A 108 -9.20 44.66 -20.29
N ARG A 109 -9.38 45.91 -19.94
CA ARG A 109 -8.39 46.68 -19.16
C ARG A 109 -9.08 47.45 -18.05
N SER A 110 -8.39 47.60 -16.94
CA SER A 110 -8.75 48.53 -15.87
C SER A 110 -7.49 49.17 -15.32
N GLN A 111 -7.47 50.48 -15.16
CA GLN A 111 -6.36 51.25 -14.62
C GLN A 111 -5.00 50.94 -15.30
N GLY A 112 -5.01 50.79 -16.63
CA GLY A 112 -3.80 50.49 -17.39
C GLY A 112 -3.36 48.99 -17.35
N ARG A 113 -3.99 48.17 -16.53
CA ARG A 113 -3.68 46.73 -16.35
C ARG A 113 -4.61 45.90 -17.23
N THR A 114 -4.06 44.91 -17.93
CA THR A 114 -4.82 44.04 -18.84
C THR A 114 -5.20 42.75 -18.15
N LEU A 115 -6.49 42.44 -18.10
CA LEU A 115 -7.02 41.20 -17.54
C LEU A 115 -7.46 40.21 -18.63
N ALA A 116 -7.84 40.70 -19.82
CA ALA A 116 -8.11 39.84 -20.96
C ALA A 116 -7.51 40.44 -22.24
N ALA A 117 -6.98 39.60 -23.11
CA ALA A 117 -6.36 40.00 -24.37
C ALA A 117 -6.58 38.95 -25.46
N MET A 118 -6.43 39.37 -26.71
CA MET A 118 -6.55 38.49 -27.86
C MET A 118 -5.35 38.63 -28.81
N THR A 119 -5.05 37.58 -29.51
CA THR A 119 -4.09 37.59 -30.63
C THR A 119 -4.56 36.67 -31.75
N ARG A 120 -3.99 36.80 -32.93
CA ARG A 120 -4.26 35.91 -34.06
C ARG A 120 -3.15 34.89 -34.24
N GLU A 121 -3.54 33.65 -34.62
CA GLU A 121 -2.61 32.63 -35.07
C GLU A 121 -3.17 32.01 -36.34
N GLY A 122 -2.48 32.23 -37.46
CA GLY A 122 -3.05 31.87 -38.77
C GLY A 122 -4.37 32.61 -39.03
N THR A 123 -5.43 31.84 -39.32
CA THR A 123 -6.78 32.38 -39.51
C THR A 123 -7.62 32.36 -38.22
N GLY A 124 -7.11 31.77 -37.15
CA GLY A 124 -7.81 31.63 -35.86
C GLY A 124 -7.50 32.72 -34.88
N THR A 125 -8.16 32.68 -33.75
CA THR A 125 -8.08 33.66 -32.67
C THR A 125 -7.82 33.00 -31.33
N LEU A 126 -6.79 33.41 -30.61
CA LEU A 126 -6.54 33.03 -29.22
C LEU A 126 -6.96 34.17 -28.32
N ILE A 127 -7.79 33.90 -27.34
CA ILE A 127 -8.22 34.86 -26.31
C ILE A 127 -7.81 34.29 -24.95
N VAL A 128 -7.16 35.11 -24.13
CA VAL A 128 -6.76 34.77 -22.78
C VAL A 128 -7.43 35.71 -21.79
N VAL A 129 -8.03 35.13 -20.76
CA VAL A 129 -8.71 35.82 -19.66
C VAL A 129 -8.06 35.43 -18.35
N GLY A 130 -7.51 36.38 -17.61
CA GLY A 130 -6.83 36.13 -16.34
C GLY A 130 -7.76 35.95 -15.15
N SER A 131 -9.01 35.52 -15.35
CA SER A 131 -9.97 35.19 -14.30
C SER A 131 -10.99 34.22 -14.80
N LEU A 132 -11.40 33.29 -13.94
CA LEU A 132 -12.50 32.35 -14.19
C LEU A 132 -13.88 32.94 -13.88
N ALA A 133 -13.96 34.00 -13.07
CA ALA A 133 -15.22 34.54 -12.58
C ALA A 133 -16.28 34.78 -13.68
N PRO A 134 -15.96 35.35 -14.85
CA PRO A 134 -16.98 35.57 -15.90
C PRO A 134 -17.61 34.31 -16.47
N PHE A 135 -17.06 33.13 -16.18
CA PHE A 135 -17.50 31.86 -16.74
C PHE A 135 -18.10 30.91 -15.71
N VAL A 136 -18.04 31.25 -14.41
CA VAL A 136 -18.59 30.38 -13.35
C VAL A 136 -20.01 30.82 -12.98
N ASN A 137 -20.88 29.86 -12.71
CA ASN A 137 -22.31 30.10 -12.45
C ASN A 137 -22.58 31.12 -11.35
N GLN A 138 -21.74 31.17 -10.31
CA GLN A 138 -21.88 32.11 -9.19
C GLN A 138 -21.76 33.56 -9.62
N TYR A 139 -20.98 33.86 -10.64
CA TYR A 139 -20.67 35.24 -11.08
C TYR A 139 -21.26 35.59 -12.43
N LEU A 140 -21.86 34.65 -13.15
CA LEU A 140 -22.42 34.86 -14.50
C LEU A 140 -23.50 35.96 -14.53
N GLY A 141 -24.26 36.09 -13.45
CA GLY A 141 -25.30 37.13 -13.30
C GLY A 141 -24.82 38.43 -12.66
N VAL A 142 -23.52 38.56 -12.33
CA VAL A 142 -22.95 39.74 -11.66
C VAL A 142 -22.38 40.66 -12.72
N ALA A 143 -22.70 41.97 -12.66
CA ALA A 143 -22.32 42.97 -13.67
C ALA A 143 -22.63 42.48 -15.10
N ASP A 144 -21.72 42.63 -16.05
CA ASP A 144 -21.87 42.16 -17.42
C ASP A 144 -21.14 40.85 -17.71
N ASN A 145 -20.84 40.03 -16.69
CA ASN A 145 -20.05 38.78 -16.85
C ASN A 145 -20.65 37.85 -17.90
N GLY A 146 -21.96 37.55 -17.82
CA GLY A 146 -22.62 36.67 -18.77
C GLY A 146 -22.64 37.27 -20.21
N ARG A 147 -22.82 38.57 -20.34
CA ARG A 147 -22.71 39.26 -21.66
C ARG A 147 -21.30 39.17 -22.22
N PHE A 148 -20.27 39.33 -21.37
CA PHE A 148 -18.87 39.18 -21.74
C PHE A 148 -18.56 37.77 -22.22
N ALA A 149 -18.96 36.74 -21.48
CA ALA A 149 -18.77 35.35 -21.88
C ALA A 149 -19.45 35.05 -23.22
N LEU A 150 -20.70 35.48 -23.39
CA LEU A 150 -21.45 35.32 -24.64
C LEU A 150 -20.79 36.09 -25.80
N SER A 151 -20.27 37.29 -25.57
CA SER A 151 -19.63 38.07 -26.62
C SER A 151 -18.29 37.44 -27.07
N LEU A 152 -17.55 36.81 -26.18
CA LEU A 152 -16.35 36.08 -26.56
C LEU A 152 -16.73 34.84 -27.38
N ALA A 153 -17.80 34.11 -26.99
CA ALA A 153 -18.31 33.02 -27.78
C ALA A 153 -18.76 33.47 -29.18
N ALA A 154 -19.46 34.61 -29.26
CA ALA A 154 -19.92 35.18 -30.51
C ALA A 154 -18.80 35.64 -31.45
N ALA A 155 -17.64 36.04 -30.93
CA ALA A 155 -16.49 36.49 -31.72
C ALA A 155 -15.98 35.43 -32.71
N GLY A 156 -16.16 34.12 -32.38
CA GLY A 156 -15.79 33.03 -33.27
C GLY A 156 -17.00 32.22 -33.79
N PHE A 157 -18.24 32.64 -33.46
CA PHE A 157 -19.45 31.90 -33.76
C PHE A 157 -20.16 32.46 -35.04
N GLY A 158 -20.68 31.55 -35.84
CA GLY A 158 -21.44 31.87 -37.06
C GLY A 158 -22.23 30.66 -37.58
N PRO A 159 -22.94 30.78 -38.70
CA PRO A 159 -23.72 29.66 -39.28
C PRO A 159 -22.81 28.42 -39.47
N GLY A 160 -23.29 27.29 -38.99
CA GLY A 160 -22.53 26.01 -39.06
C GLY A 160 -21.39 25.87 -38.07
N ARG A 161 -21.22 26.80 -37.13
CA ARG A 161 -20.19 26.75 -36.11
C ARG A 161 -20.71 26.25 -34.77
N SER A 162 -19.90 25.57 -34.02
CA SER A 162 -20.23 24.99 -32.71
C SER A 162 -19.28 25.41 -31.62
N ILE A 163 -19.83 25.55 -30.41
CA ILE A 163 -19.06 25.83 -29.18
C ILE A 163 -18.76 24.51 -28.48
N GLY A 164 -17.52 24.34 -28.03
CA GLY A 164 -17.08 23.23 -27.23
C GLY A 164 -16.44 23.69 -25.92
N PHE A 165 -16.48 22.81 -24.95
CA PHE A 165 -15.79 22.96 -23.68
C PHE A 165 -14.77 21.86 -23.56
N ASP A 166 -13.60 22.23 -23.08
CA ASP A 166 -12.50 21.31 -22.83
C ASP A 166 -12.72 20.61 -21.48
N GLU A 167 -13.18 19.38 -21.55
CA GLU A 167 -13.27 18.50 -20.40
C GLU A 167 -12.11 17.49 -20.35
N TYR A 168 -11.31 17.42 -21.42
CA TYR A 168 -10.16 16.55 -21.48
C TYR A 168 -9.17 16.90 -20.35
N HIS A 169 -8.82 18.19 -20.21
CA HIS A 169 -7.93 18.66 -19.13
C HIS A 169 -8.62 18.81 -17.77
N HIS A 170 -9.86 18.37 -17.64
CA HIS A 170 -10.59 18.18 -16.39
C HIS A 170 -10.69 16.69 -15.99
N GLY A 171 -9.95 15.80 -16.67
CA GLY A 171 -9.92 14.38 -16.37
C GLY A 171 -11.01 13.57 -17.07
N ALA A 172 -11.81 14.21 -17.95
CA ALA A 172 -12.84 13.50 -18.73
C ALA A 172 -12.23 12.81 -19.97
N HIS A 173 -11.23 12.00 -19.77
CA HIS A 173 -10.67 11.13 -20.80
C HIS A 173 -10.66 9.66 -20.33
N PRO A 174 -11.00 8.69 -21.24
CA PRO A 174 -11.14 7.28 -20.87
C PRO A 174 -9.85 6.64 -20.36
N SER A 175 -8.73 7.24 -20.64
CA SER A 175 -7.38 6.73 -20.32
C SER A 175 -6.67 7.52 -19.22
N ALA A 176 -7.39 8.01 -18.20
CA ALA A 176 -6.74 8.23 -16.90
C ALA A 176 -6.42 6.86 -16.29
N GLU A 177 -5.73 6.00 -17.10
CA GLU A 177 -5.15 4.78 -16.57
C GLU A 177 -4.27 5.18 -15.40
N LEU A 178 -4.49 4.53 -14.26
CA LEU A 178 -3.70 4.74 -13.04
C LEU A 178 -2.19 4.84 -13.36
N MET A 179 -1.73 4.08 -14.35
CA MET A 179 -0.35 4.07 -14.83
C MET A 179 0.05 5.40 -15.47
N ALA A 180 -0.83 6.02 -16.28
CA ALA A 180 -0.54 7.32 -16.90
C ALA A 180 -0.44 8.45 -15.86
N VAL A 181 -1.29 8.42 -14.82
CA VAL A 181 -1.21 9.35 -13.69
C VAL A 181 0.09 9.12 -12.90
N LEU A 182 0.48 7.87 -12.67
CA LEU A 182 1.71 7.51 -11.97
C LEU A 182 2.95 7.95 -12.75
N GLU A 183 2.94 7.85 -14.08
CA GLU A 183 4.09 8.22 -14.92
C GLU A 183 4.21 9.74 -15.15
N ARG A 184 3.10 10.46 -15.24
CA ARG A 184 3.07 11.87 -15.59
C ARG A 184 3.25 12.81 -14.41
N THR A 185 2.87 12.41 -13.19
CA THR A 185 3.02 13.25 -11.99
C THR A 185 4.35 12.99 -11.28
N TRP A 186 4.94 14.04 -10.70
CA TRP A 186 6.15 13.87 -9.88
C TRP A 186 5.91 12.95 -8.68
N PHE A 187 4.71 13.02 -8.08
CA PHE A 187 4.29 12.17 -6.96
C PHE A 187 4.16 10.70 -7.41
N GLY A 188 3.54 10.48 -8.57
CA GLY A 188 3.40 9.13 -9.15
C GLY A 188 4.77 8.51 -9.47
N ARG A 189 5.70 9.28 -10.05
CA ARG A 189 7.09 8.83 -10.28
C ARG A 189 7.81 8.50 -8.98
N ALA A 190 7.63 9.33 -7.94
CA ALA A 190 8.20 9.05 -6.62
C ALA A 190 7.62 7.76 -6.03
N MET A 191 6.32 7.50 -6.19
CA MET A 191 5.66 6.28 -5.76
C MET A 191 6.15 5.04 -6.53
N LEU A 192 6.34 5.15 -7.86
CA LEU A 192 6.93 4.08 -8.67
C LEU A 192 8.36 3.77 -8.24
N LEU A 193 9.18 4.80 -8.00
CA LEU A 193 10.54 4.64 -7.50
C LEU A 193 10.56 3.99 -6.10
N ALA A 194 9.67 4.41 -5.20
CA ALA A 194 9.54 3.81 -3.88
C ALA A 194 9.11 2.34 -3.98
N GLY A 195 8.15 2.02 -4.85
CA GLY A 195 7.74 0.64 -5.14
C GLY A 195 8.87 -0.21 -5.69
N ALA A 196 9.64 0.33 -6.64
CA ALA A 196 10.82 -0.34 -7.19
C ALA A 196 11.90 -0.56 -6.12
N ALA A 197 12.14 0.42 -5.24
CA ALA A 197 13.08 0.28 -4.14
C ALA A 197 12.66 -0.80 -3.14
N VAL A 198 11.36 -0.84 -2.77
CA VAL A 198 10.79 -1.89 -1.92
C VAL A 198 10.91 -3.25 -2.59
N PHE A 199 10.60 -3.35 -3.89
CA PHE A 199 10.73 -4.59 -4.64
C PHE A 199 12.19 -5.08 -4.65
N LEU A 200 13.15 -4.19 -4.94
CA LEU A 200 14.58 -4.52 -4.91
C LEU A 200 15.05 -4.92 -3.51
N PHE A 201 14.56 -4.24 -2.48
CA PHE A 201 14.86 -4.60 -1.09
C PHE A 201 14.34 -5.99 -0.74
N LEU A 202 13.09 -6.31 -1.09
CA LEU A 202 12.51 -7.64 -0.88
C LEU A 202 13.22 -8.71 -1.71
N TRP A 203 13.55 -8.39 -2.96
CA TRP A 203 14.34 -9.27 -3.83
C TRP A 203 15.71 -9.56 -3.24
N TRP A 204 16.38 -8.52 -2.72
CA TRP A 204 17.68 -8.64 -2.07
C TRP A 204 17.57 -9.41 -0.74
N SER A 205 16.59 -9.05 0.10
CA SER A 205 16.36 -9.70 1.39
C SER A 205 15.92 -11.16 1.25
N GLY A 206 15.22 -11.51 0.17
CA GLY A 206 14.82 -12.88 -0.13
C GLY A 206 15.95 -13.75 -0.70
N ARG A 207 17.03 -13.17 -1.17
CA ARG A 207 18.21 -13.92 -1.64
C ARG A 207 19.11 -14.29 -0.48
N ARG A 208 19.17 -15.56 -0.15
CA ARG A 208 20.24 -16.10 0.71
C ARG A 208 21.56 -15.98 -0.03
N PHE A 209 22.47 -15.16 0.49
CA PHE A 209 23.85 -15.16 0.05
C PHE A 209 24.55 -16.40 0.64
N GLY A 210 24.78 -17.41 -0.19
CA GLY A 210 25.51 -18.62 0.16
C GLY A 210 24.74 -19.90 -0.05
N PRO A 211 25.45 -21.06 -0.12
CA PRO A 211 24.81 -22.36 -0.15
C PRO A 211 23.92 -22.54 1.09
N ALA A 212 22.77 -23.21 0.93
CA ALA A 212 21.93 -23.55 2.07
C ALA A 212 22.80 -24.27 3.10
N LEU A 213 22.92 -23.69 4.30
CA LEU A 213 23.55 -24.40 5.40
C LEU A 213 22.82 -25.73 5.51
N PRO A 214 23.57 -26.89 5.49
CA PRO A 214 22.93 -28.18 5.70
C PRO A 214 22.15 -28.05 7.00
N ALA A 215 20.88 -28.42 6.97
CA ALA A 215 20.09 -28.48 8.18
C ALA A 215 20.86 -29.36 9.14
N ASP A 216 21.34 -28.78 10.23
CA ASP A 216 22.07 -29.52 11.27
C ASP A 216 21.15 -30.71 11.60
N PRO A 217 21.57 -31.95 11.30
CA PRO A 217 20.71 -33.09 11.62
C PRO A 217 20.51 -33.00 13.11
N ARG A 218 19.29 -32.67 13.53
CA ARG A 218 18.97 -32.66 14.96
C ARG A 218 19.52 -33.94 15.51
N PRO A 219 20.48 -33.91 16.45
CA PRO A 219 21.08 -35.15 16.97
C PRO A 219 19.91 -36.05 17.36
N PRO A 220 19.95 -37.33 17.00
CA PRO A 220 18.86 -38.25 17.34
C PRO A 220 18.61 -38.11 18.83
N ARG A 221 17.37 -37.77 19.18
CA ARG A 221 17.00 -37.58 20.60
C ARG A 221 17.50 -38.77 21.36
N SER A 222 18.45 -38.56 22.29
CA SER A 222 19.04 -39.69 23.00
C SER A 222 17.97 -40.38 23.82
N SER A 223 18.02 -41.71 23.89
CA SER A 223 17.13 -42.49 24.73
C SER A 223 17.11 -41.99 26.17
N LEU A 224 18.20 -41.40 26.62
CA LEU A 224 18.36 -40.77 27.94
C LEU A 224 17.47 -39.53 28.09
N GLU A 225 17.32 -38.73 27.05
CA GLU A 225 16.45 -37.51 27.08
C GLU A 225 14.98 -37.89 27.17
N TYR A 226 14.59 -38.94 26.45
CA TYR A 226 13.26 -39.53 26.57
C TYR A 226 12.96 -40.08 27.97
N ILE A 227 13.91 -40.85 28.55
CA ILE A 227 13.78 -41.39 29.88
C ILE A 227 13.69 -40.26 30.93
N ARG A 228 14.51 -39.21 30.81
CA ARG A 228 14.45 -38.05 31.72
C ARG A 228 13.13 -37.32 31.61
N GLY A 229 12.64 -37.13 30.39
CA GLY A 229 11.34 -36.49 30.14
C GLY A 229 10.18 -37.28 30.77
N PHE A 230 10.19 -38.58 30.57
CA PHE A 230 9.17 -39.49 31.14
C PHE A 230 9.21 -39.55 32.67
N ALA A 231 10.41 -39.67 33.25
CA ALA A 231 10.59 -39.60 34.70
C ALA A 231 10.11 -38.26 35.29
N GLY A 232 10.37 -37.13 34.58
CA GLY A 232 9.88 -35.82 34.96
C GLY A 232 8.37 -35.71 34.91
N LEU A 233 7.71 -36.39 33.95
CA LEU A 233 6.26 -36.44 33.83
C LEU A 233 5.64 -37.25 34.97
N LEU A 234 6.16 -38.46 35.28
CA LEU A 234 5.69 -39.29 36.39
C LEU A 234 5.83 -38.56 37.74
N ARG A 235 6.95 -37.85 37.94
CA ARG A 235 7.17 -37.03 39.15
C ARG A 235 6.14 -35.92 39.30
N ARG A 236 5.86 -35.18 38.23
CA ARG A 236 4.89 -34.06 38.28
C ARG A 236 3.45 -34.54 38.42
N SER A 237 3.13 -35.72 37.91
CA SER A 237 1.78 -36.27 38.01
C SER A 237 1.49 -36.92 39.35
N GLY A 238 2.48 -37.06 40.22
CA GLY A 238 2.33 -37.73 41.56
C GLY A 238 2.00 -39.23 41.47
N LYS A 239 2.24 -39.86 40.28
CA LYS A 239 1.91 -41.29 40.05
C LYS A 239 3.12 -42.19 40.35
N ASP A 240 3.68 -42.04 41.54
CA ASP A 240 4.79 -42.87 42.02
C ASP A 240 4.41 -44.37 42.16
N GLU A 241 3.12 -44.64 42.21
CA GLU A 241 2.57 -46.02 42.25
C GLU A 241 2.99 -46.84 41.05
N ILE A 242 3.00 -46.24 39.85
CA ILE A 242 3.43 -46.94 38.63
C ILE A 242 4.90 -47.39 38.74
N ALA A 243 5.76 -46.55 39.29
CA ALA A 243 7.17 -46.87 39.46
C ALA A 243 7.34 -47.98 40.54
N ARG A 244 6.63 -47.87 41.64
CA ARG A 244 6.67 -48.90 42.72
C ARG A 244 6.15 -50.24 42.25
N GLU A 245 5.08 -50.29 41.52
CA GLU A 245 4.52 -51.53 40.96
C GLU A 245 5.48 -52.15 39.94
N ARG A 246 6.14 -51.34 39.14
CA ARG A 246 7.18 -51.82 38.21
C ARG A 246 8.35 -52.46 38.98
N LEU A 247 8.83 -51.75 40.01
CA LEU A 247 9.95 -52.30 40.86
C LEU A 247 9.59 -53.60 41.57
N ARG A 248 8.35 -53.72 42.07
CA ARG A 248 7.86 -54.97 42.65
C ARG A 248 7.85 -56.09 41.63
N ARG A 249 7.42 -55.82 40.41
CA ARG A 249 7.44 -56.77 39.31
C ARG A 249 8.88 -57.18 38.96
N ASP A 250 9.80 -56.23 38.86
CA ASP A 250 11.19 -56.49 38.53
C ASP A 250 11.90 -57.30 39.65
N LEU A 251 11.62 -57.00 40.94
CA LEU A 251 12.05 -57.78 42.08
C LEU A 251 11.57 -59.24 42.00
N ARG A 252 10.26 -59.42 41.75
CA ARG A 252 9.68 -60.78 41.63
C ARG A 252 10.29 -61.56 40.46
N LEU A 253 10.38 -60.95 39.29
CA LEU A 253 10.96 -61.56 38.09
C LEU A 253 12.44 -61.93 38.30
N GLY A 254 13.23 -61.00 38.90
CA GLY A 254 14.60 -61.25 39.19
C GLY A 254 14.84 -62.40 40.14
N LEU A 255 14.05 -62.48 41.22
CA LEU A 255 14.09 -63.60 42.16
C LEU A 255 13.61 -64.91 41.54
N ALA A 256 12.51 -64.91 40.77
CA ALA A 256 12.01 -66.09 40.05
C ALA A 256 13.10 -66.62 39.09
N THR A 257 13.72 -65.76 38.30
CA THR A 257 14.82 -66.12 37.39
C THR A 257 16.02 -66.70 38.15
N ARG A 258 16.35 -66.13 39.33
CA ARG A 258 17.47 -66.59 40.15
C ARG A 258 17.27 -68.00 40.63
N TYR A 259 16.07 -68.32 41.04
CA TYR A 259 15.75 -69.65 41.59
C TYR A 259 15.15 -70.63 40.55
N GLY A 260 15.15 -70.24 39.26
CA GLY A 260 14.63 -71.11 38.17
C GLY A 260 13.15 -71.36 38.26
N LEU A 261 12.39 -70.48 38.89
CA LEU A 261 10.93 -70.59 39.06
C LEU A 261 10.19 -69.87 37.92
N ASP A 262 8.91 -70.30 37.69
CA ASP A 262 8.09 -69.60 36.71
C ASP A 262 7.89 -68.15 37.09
N PRO A 263 8.04 -67.22 36.14
CA PRO A 263 7.79 -65.78 36.34
C PRO A 263 6.39 -65.44 36.90
N ALA A 264 5.41 -66.29 36.75
CA ALA A 264 4.07 -66.16 37.32
C ALA A 264 3.97 -66.63 38.78
N THR A 265 5.03 -67.27 39.36
CA THR A 265 5.03 -67.71 40.72
C THR A 265 4.79 -66.55 41.72
N PRO A 266 3.86 -66.76 42.68
CA PRO A 266 3.65 -65.79 43.75
C PRO A 266 4.92 -65.47 44.54
N LEU A 267 5.12 -64.21 44.91
CA LEU A 267 6.33 -63.76 45.60
C LEU A 267 6.60 -64.56 46.92
N ASP A 268 5.57 -64.91 47.66
CA ASP A 268 5.68 -65.68 48.91
C ASP A 268 6.32 -67.04 48.71
N ARG A 269 5.99 -67.77 47.60
CA ARG A 269 6.62 -69.02 47.25
C ARG A 269 8.05 -68.89 46.82
N ILE A 270 8.37 -67.77 46.11
CA ILE A 270 9.74 -67.48 45.71
C ILE A 270 10.55 -67.14 46.94
N LEU A 271 10.02 -66.41 47.91
CA LEU A 271 10.68 -66.09 49.17
C LEU A 271 10.91 -67.28 50.06
N ALA A 272 9.94 -68.23 50.09
CA ALA A 272 10.12 -69.49 50.83
C ALA A 272 11.30 -70.29 50.26
N THR A 273 11.44 -70.35 48.91
CA THR A 273 12.58 -71.02 48.26
C THR A 273 13.85 -70.32 48.54
N ALA A 274 13.84 -68.99 48.53
CA ALA A 274 15.00 -68.12 48.83
C ALA A 274 15.46 -68.22 50.28
N GLU A 275 14.50 -68.44 51.22
CA GLU A 275 14.79 -68.56 52.65
C GLU A 275 15.54 -69.88 52.97
N ALA A 276 15.30 -70.92 52.19
CA ALA A 276 16.02 -72.19 52.32
C ALA A 276 17.46 -72.13 51.82
N ASP A 277 17.80 -71.20 50.86
CA ASP A 277 19.14 -71.05 50.26
C ASP A 277 19.94 -69.89 50.89
N ASP A 278 19.31 -68.74 51.00
CA ASP A 278 19.91 -67.48 51.56
C ASP A 278 18.87 -66.71 52.40
N PRO A 279 18.77 -67.00 53.71
CA PRO A 279 17.83 -66.33 54.60
C PRO A 279 18.01 -64.81 54.66
N GLY A 280 19.25 -64.34 54.50
CA GLY A 280 19.54 -62.90 54.50
C GLY A 280 18.96 -62.18 53.28
N LEU A 281 19.09 -62.82 52.11
CA LEU A 281 18.52 -62.33 50.90
C LEU A 281 16.97 -62.33 50.94
N ALA A 282 16.39 -63.42 51.47
CA ALA A 282 14.96 -63.54 51.60
C ALA A 282 14.35 -62.46 52.55
N ALA A 283 15.06 -62.18 53.65
CA ALA A 283 14.68 -61.12 54.58
C ALA A 283 14.78 -59.72 53.94
N GLU A 284 15.86 -59.45 53.18
CA GLU A 284 16.07 -58.21 52.48
C GLU A 284 15.02 -57.99 51.35
N ALA A 285 14.69 -59.07 50.63
CA ALA A 285 13.65 -59.04 49.56
C ALA A 285 12.26 -58.80 50.14
N ARG A 286 11.91 -59.44 51.25
CA ARG A 286 10.64 -59.22 51.95
C ARG A 286 10.52 -57.80 52.49
N ALA A 287 11.58 -57.28 53.11
CA ALA A 287 11.61 -55.88 53.58
C ALA A 287 11.45 -54.89 52.42
N THR A 288 12.11 -55.19 51.28
CA THR A 288 12.04 -54.37 50.08
C THR A 288 10.64 -54.35 49.45
N ASP A 289 9.97 -55.52 49.34
CA ASP A 289 8.59 -55.59 48.84
C ASP A 289 7.61 -54.87 49.75
N SER A 290 7.76 -55.03 51.08
CA SER A 290 6.92 -54.31 52.06
C SER A 290 7.13 -52.80 51.98
N ALA A 291 8.33 -52.32 51.76
CA ALA A 291 8.59 -50.91 51.56
C ALA A 291 7.95 -50.38 50.28
N LEU A 292 8.01 -51.14 49.19
CA LEU A 292 7.37 -50.78 47.91
C LEU A 292 5.82 -50.82 47.94
N ALA A 293 5.21 -51.56 48.87
CA ALA A 293 3.79 -51.57 49.10
C ALA A 293 3.26 -50.27 49.74
N GLY A 294 4.11 -49.56 50.49
CA GLY A 294 3.78 -48.26 51.12
C GLY A 294 4.03 -47.05 50.23
N ARG A 295 3.67 -45.86 50.74
CA ARG A 295 4.07 -44.60 50.11
C ARG A 295 5.50 -44.29 50.50
N LEU A 296 6.38 -44.10 49.51
CA LEU A 296 7.79 -43.79 49.71
C LEU A 296 8.06 -42.31 49.31
N ARG A 297 8.92 -41.64 50.05
CA ARG A 297 9.48 -40.35 49.65
C ARG A 297 10.46 -40.56 48.49
N GLN A 298 10.71 -39.57 47.64
CA GLN A 298 11.58 -39.67 46.47
C GLN A 298 12.97 -40.26 46.81
N SER A 299 13.56 -39.81 47.91
CA SER A 299 14.88 -40.28 48.36
C SER A 299 14.88 -41.77 48.81
N GLU A 300 13.75 -42.22 49.35
CA GLU A 300 13.52 -43.61 49.78
C GLU A 300 13.30 -44.49 48.55
N LEU A 301 12.52 -44.01 47.57
CA LEU A 301 12.32 -44.74 46.32
C LEU A 301 13.66 -44.99 45.60
N LEU A 302 14.53 -43.99 45.49
CA LEU A 302 15.85 -44.15 44.87
C LEU A 302 16.74 -45.17 45.61
N ARG A 303 16.70 -45.17 46.94
CA ARG A 303 17.43 -46.17 47.72
C ARG A 303 16.85 -47.58 47.53
N THR A 304 15.52 -47.68 47.38
CA THR A 304 14.86 -48.93 47.14
C THR A 304 15.14 -49.48 45.73
N VAL A 305 15.29 -48.60 44.70
CA VAL A 305 15.76 -49.00 43.37
C VAL A 305 17.15 -49.69 43.48
N ALA A 306 18.09 -49.05 44.15
CA ALA A 306 19.42 -49.61 44.33
C ALA A 306 19.43 -50.98 45.08
N ARG A 307 18.49 -51.16 46.06
CA ARG A 307 18.31 -52.45 46.71
C ARG A 307 17.73 -53.51 45.78
N VAL A 308 16.70 -53.22 45.01
CA VAL A 308 16.14 -54.12 44.00
C VAL A 308 17.22 -54.56 43.02
N GLU A 309 17.99 -53.60 42.48
CA GLU A 309 19.13 -53.91 41.59
C GLU A 309 20.15 -54.79 42.27
N GLY A 310 20.50 -54.52 43.54
CA GLY A 310 21.46 -55.34 44.31
C GLY A 310 20.97 -56.77 44.54
N ILE A 311 19.66 -56.97 44.85
CA ILE A 311 19.07 -58.27 45.05
C ILE A 311 19.05 -59.08 43.74
N VAL A 312 18.72 -58.42 42.63
CA VAL A 312 18.64 -59.07 41.29
C VAL A 312 20.04 -59.35 40.73
N ALA A 313 21.01 -58.43 40.88
CA ALA A 313 22.39 -58.53 40.32
C ALA A 313 23.28 -59.52 41.06
N LYS A 314 22.95 -59.95 42.28
CA LYS A 314 23.78 -60.84 43.12
C LYS A 314 24.05 -62.23 42.51
N LYS A 315 23.51 -62.52 41.30
CA LYS A 315 23.65 -63.80 40.57
C LYS A 315 24.96 -63.91 39.77
N GLU A 316 25.63 -62.79 39.42
CA GLU A 316 26.76 -62.84 38.46
C GLU A 316 28.15 -63.15 39.10
N ARG A 317 28.21 -63.49 40.38
CA ARG A 317 29.49 -63.72 41.08
C ARG A 317 29.67 -65.10 41.69
N ARG A 318 29.13 -66.16 41.04
CA ARG A 318 29.50 -67.56 41.37
C ARG A 318 29.85 -68.36 40.12
#